data_62b012b5b4b36386bdace5a1b7d24197
#
_entry.id   62b012b5b4b36386bdace5a1b7d24197
#
_cell.length_a   1.000
_cell.length_b   1.000
_cell.length_c   1.000
_cell.angle_alpha   90.00
_cell.angle_beta   90.00
_cell.angle_gamma   90.00
#
_symmetry.space_group_name_H-M   'P 1'
#
loop_
_entity.id
_entity.type
_entity.pdbx_description
1 polymer ?
#
loop_
_entity_poly.entity_id
_entity_poly.type
_entity_poly.pdbx_seq_one_letter_code
_entity_poly.pdbx_strand_id
1 'polypeptide(L)'
;VEGLNKLITDFPASQLLLARPVDGIDAAKEELDLFFILTGGVGGSLTSGQGMGGLRGHIEREYKREDIFGTGFSYIFSGEPGSWLDQLILNFEVSFTPDRVFTSPDLGQEYLVEDEYISALVLEKYQRFSRNFPATYFVFQWMHRTESDLFGRHLSGMGGTANNAPLGVDGWDGLVLALQQPFPGLVWRADLSVLYDTRGGVFVQPALKWKPSGNWNIEAFYTYIDDDISSDANVNIMQTFDWAEEFGLRVAYQF
;
A
#
# COMPACT_ATOMS: atom_id res chain seq x y z
N VAL A 1 -22.80 -4.71 6.74
CA VAL A 1 -24.26 -4.46 6.69
C VAL A 1 -25.02 -5.76 6.44
N GLU A 2 -24.72 -6.49 5.38
CA GLU A 2 -25.45 -7.70 4.99
C GLU A 2 -25.38 -8.80 6.07
N GLY A 3 -24.18 -9.08 6.60
CA GLY A 3 -24.00 -10.02 7.70
C GLY A 3 -24.74 -9.61 8.97
N LEU A 4 -24.78 -8.32 9.30
CA LEU A 4 -25.56 -7.80 10.42
C LEU A 4 -27.06 -7.96 10.18
N ASN A 5 -27.54 -7.63 8.99
CA ASN A 5 -28.95 -7.79 8.63
C ASN A 5 -29.38 -9.25 8.64
N LYS A 6 -28.51 -10.16 8.20
CA LYS A 6 -28.75 -11.60 8.29
C LYS A 6 -28.84 -12.05 9.75
N LEU A 7 -27.91 -11.61 10.61
CA LEU A 7 -27.93 -11.90 12.04
C LEU A 7 -29.23 -11.38 12.70
N ILE A 8 -29.64 -10.15 12.37
CA ILE A 8 -30.90 -9.54 12.88
C ILE A 8 -32.11 -10.32 12.41
N THR A 9 -32.13 -10.84 11.19
CA THR A 9 -33.24 -11.55 10.60
C THR A 9 -33.35 -13.00 11.13
N ASP A 10 -32.21 -13.66 11.27
CA ASP A 10 -32.15 -15.11 11.61
C ASP A 10 -32.21 -15.37 13.13
N PHE A 11 -32.00 -14.35 13.97
CA PHE A 11 -31.97 -14.50 15.42
C PHE A 11 -33.23 -13.93 16.06
N PRO A 12 -34.17 -14.76 16.51
CA PRO A 12 -35.43 -14.30 17.13
C PRO A 12 -35.23 -13.39 18.35
N ALA A 13 -34.10 -13.53 19.05
CA ALA A 13 -33.74 -12.67 20.18
C ALA A 13 -33.43 -11.22 19.75
N SER A 14 -33.01 -10.97 18.53
CA SER A 14 -32.75 -9.61 18.02
C SER A 14 -34.04 -8.81 17.84
N GLN A 15 -35.15 -9.49 17.56
CA GLN A 15 -36.47 -8.85 17.45
C GLN A 15 -36.98 -8.38 18.82
N LEU A 16 -36.61 -9.07 19.90
CA LEU A 16 -36.89 -8.62 21.26
C LEU A 16 -36.12 -7.33 21.65
N LEU A 17 -34.99 -7.10 21.03
CA LEU A 17 -34.14 -5.91 21.26
C LEU A 17 -34.47 -4.77 20.30
N LEU A 18 -35.54 -4.88 19.51
CA LEU A 18 -35.95 -3.87 18.52
C LEU A 18 -34.92 -3.60 17.43
N ALA A 19 -33.94 -4.46 17.22
CA ALA A 19 -32.96 -4.34 16.15
C ALA A 19 -33.65 -4.40 14.78
N ARG A 20 -33.30 -3.49 13.90
CA ARG A 20 -33.88 -3.38 12.56
C ARG A 20 -32.81 -3.57 11.50
N PRO A 21 -33.15 -4.15 10.35
CA PRO A 21 -32.26 -4.15 9.21
C PRO A 21 -31.84 -2.72 8.85
N VAL A 22 -30.58 -2.54 8.51
CA VAL A 22 -29.95 -1.24 8.26
C VAL A 22 -29.47 -1.13 6.82
N ASP A 23 -29.55 0.08 6.25
CA ASP A 23 -29.23 0.32 4.84
C ASP A 23 -27.85 0.97 4.64
N GLY A 24 -27.02 1.05 5.68
CA GLY A 24 -25.71 1.67 5.57
C GLY A 24 -24.78 1.38 6.73
N ILE A 25 -23.53 1.73 6.60
CA ILE A 25 -22.49 1.51 7.60
C ILE A 25 -22.74 2.32 8.87
N ASP A 26 -23.20 3.56 8.73
CA ASP A 26 -23.48 4.42 9.90
C ASP A 26 -24.67 3.91 10.70
N ALA A 27 -25.75 3.53 10.02
CA ALA A 27 -26.89 2.90 10.67
C ALA A 27 -26.51 1.55 11.29
N ALA A 28 -25.59 0.79 10.66
CA ALA A 28 -25.07 -0.45 11.24
C ALA A 28 -24.22 -0.21 12.50
N LYS A 29 -23.47 0.87 12.55
CA LYS A 29 -22.72 1.29 13.75
C LYS A 29 -23.67 1.64 14.89
N GLU A 30 -24.67 2.48 14.62
CA GLU A 30 -25.66 2.89 15.63
C GLU A 30 -26.40 1.69 16.22
N GLU A 31 -26.81 0.73 15.39
CA GLU A 31 -27.47 -0.49 15.85
C GLU A 31 -26.52 -1.41 16.64
N LEU A 32 -25.25 -1.51 16.23
CA LEU A 32 -24.24 -2.24 16.96
C LEU A 32 -23.93 -1.58 18.32
N ASP A 33 -23.79 -0.26 18.37
CA ASP A 33 -23.56 0.49 19.59
C ASP A 33 -24.74 0.32 20.55
N LEU A 34 -25.98 0.43 20.05
CA LEU A 34 -27.18 0.18 20.82
C LEU A 34 -27.23 -1.25 21.35
N PHE A 35 -26.89 -2.24 20.50
CA PHE A 35 -26.82 -3.64 20.90
C PHE A 35 -25.74 -3.87 21.96
N PHE A 36 -24.57 -3.24 21.84
CA PHE A 36 -23.51 -3.27 22.86
C PHE A 36 -23.95 -2.69 24.19
N ILE A 37 -24.64 -1.55 24.17
CA ILE A 37 -25.17 -0.89 25.39
C ILE A 37 -26.22 -1.79 26.05
N LEU A 38 -27.13 -2.36 25.28
CA LEU A 38 -28.23 -3.19 25.81
C LEU A 38 -27.77 -4.56 26.29
N THR A 39 -26.71 -5.13 25.67
CA THR A 39 -26.17 -6.45 26.06
C THR A 39 -25.04 -6.38 27.08
N GLY A 40 -24.69 -5.18 27.56
CA GLY A 40 -23.66 -4.98 28.59
C GLY A 40 -22.23 -5.04 28.02
N GLY A 41 -22.04 -4.66 26.76
CA GLY A 41 -20.72 -4.43 26.17
C GLY A 41 -19.97 -3.32 26.91
N VAL A 42 -18.67 -3.46 27.06
CA VAL A 42 -17.77 -2.54 27.78
C VAL A 42 -18.15 -2.37 29.28
N GLY A 43 -17.92 -3.40 30.04
CA GLY A 43 -17.71 -3.27 31.50
C GLY A 43 -18.90 -3.48 32.42
N GLY A 44 -20.04 -3.96 31.95
CA GLY A 44 -21.08 -4.28 32.91
C GLY A 44 -22.39 -4.76 32.32
N SER A 45 -22.92 -5.75 32.95
CA SER A 45 -24.31 -6.19 32.77
C SER A 45 -25.26 -5.17 33.38
N LEU A 46 -26.20 -4.67 32.62
CA LEU A 46 -27.32 -3.88 33.15
C LEU A 46 -28.26 -4.70 34.06
N THR A 47 -28.17 -6.02 34.10
CA THR A 47 -29.19 -6.84 34.71
C THR A 47 -28.75 -7.93 35.70
N SER A 48 -27.48 -8.33 35.75
CA SER A 48 -27.15 -9.48 36.62
C SER A 48 -25.70 -9.67 37.07
N GLY A 49 -24.81 -8.74 36.88
CA GLY A 49 -23.38 -8.91 37.27
C GLY A 49 -22.62 -10.03 36.53
N GLN A 50 -23.29 -10.75 35.65
CA GLN A 50 -22.67 -11.68 34.71
C GLN A 50 -22.92 -11.15 33.30
N GLY A 51 -21.98 -10.32 32.83
CA GLY A 51 -22.03 -9.83 31.48
C GLY A 51 -22.16 -10.99 30.50
N MET A 52 -23.17 -10.98 29.66
CA MET A 52 -23.04 -11.68 28.37
C MET A 52 -21.84 -11.04 27.71
N GLY A 53 -20.74 -11.78 27.63
CA GLY A 53 -19.49 -11.27 27.12
C GLY A 53 -19.75 -10.52 25.82
N GLY A 54 -19.28 -9.26 25.75
CA GLY A 54 -19.52 -8.42 24.58
C GLY A 54 -19.23 -9.17 23.30
N LEU A 55 -19.83 -8.74 22.21
CA LEU A 55 -19.57 -9.31 20.89
C LEU A 55 -18.05 -9.44 20.70
N ARG A 56 -17.55 -10.64 20.79
CA ARG A 56 -16.14 -10.93 20.54
C ARG A 56 -16.02 -11.38 19.11
N GLY A 57 -15.44 -10.53 18.28
CA GLY A 57 -14.98 -10.96 16.97
C GLY A 57 -13.83 -11.95 17.13
N HIS A 58 -13.86 -13.04 16.42
CA HIS A 58 -12.73 -13.94 16.25
C HIS A 58 -12.10 -13.62 14.89
N ILE A 59 -10.83 -13.22 14.90
CA ILE A 59 -10.06 -13.01 13.67
C ILE A 59 -9.11 -14.18 13.56
N GLU A 60 -9.28 -14.98 12.53
CA GLU A 60 -8.39 -16.07 12.19
C GLU A 60 -7.56 -15.67 10.97
N ARG A 61 -6.24 -15.82 11.08
CA ARG A 61 -5.33 -15.60 9.95
C ARG A 61 -4.90 -16.95 9.42
N GLU A 62 -5.30 -17.24 8.20
CA GLU A 62 -4.89 -18.44 7.50
C GLU A 62 -3.83 -18.11 6.43
N TYR A 63 -2.87 -19.02 6.27
CA TYR A 63 -1.88 -18.96 5.21
C TYR A 63 -2.11 -20.16 4.29
N LYS A 64 -2.56 -19.90 3.10
CA LYS A 64 -2.73 -20.93 2.08
C LYS A 64 -1.39 -21.19 1.38
N ARG A 65 -1.23 -22.40 0.89
CA ARG A 65 -0.07 -22.76 0.06
C ARG A 65 -0.41 -22.37 -1.38
N GLU A 66 0.49 -21.64 -2.02
CA GLU A 66 0.35 -21.16 -3.38
C GLU A 66 1.53 -21.66 -4.22
N ASP A 67 1.28 -21.97 -5.49
CA ASP A 67 2.33 -22.28 -6.45
C ASP A 67 2.63 -21.01 -7.25
N ILE A 68 3.90 -20.60 -7.28
CA ILE A 68 4.32 -19.38 -7.97
C ILE A 68 5.29 -19.78 -9.08
N PHE A 69 4.99 -19.38 -10.29
CA PHE A 69 5.84 -19.53 -11.46
C PHE A 69 6.40 -18.17 -11.86
N GLY A 70 7.72 -18.08 -12.03
CA GLY A 70 8.35 -16.82 -12.39
C GLY A 70 9.43 -16.99 -13.42
N THR A 71 9.61 -15.97 -14.26
CA THR A 71 10.72 -15.87 -15.19
C THR A 71 11.10 -14.41 -15.41
N GLY A 72 12.30 -14.19 -15.91
CA GLY A 72 12.76 -12.83 -16.21
C GLY A 72 14.00 -12.88 -17.09
N PHE A 73 14.39 -11.71 -17.56
CA PHE A 73 15.64 -11.52 -18.27
C PHE A 73 16.23 -10.15 -17.98
N SER A 74 17.55 -10.07 -18.14
CA SER A 74 18.30 -8.82 -18.06
C SER A 74 19.03 -8.58 -19.37
N TYR A 75 19.05 -7.34 -19.82
CA TYR A 75 19.76 -6.95 -21.04
C TYR A 75 20.52 -5.65 -20.82
N ILE A 76 21.78 -5.62 -21.25
CA ILE A 76 22.61 -4.41 -21.20
C ILE A 76 22.76 -3.90 -22.63
N PHE A 77 22.25 -2.70 -22.86
CA PHE A 77 22.38 -2.06 -24.17
C PHE A 77 23.81 -1.57 -24.40
N SER A 78 24.28 -1.75 -25.63
CA SER A 78 25.53 -1.16 -26.11
C SER A 78 25.19 0.01 -27.02
N GLY A 79 25.66 1.18 -26.69
CA GLY A 79 25.47 2.39 -27.49
C GLY A 79 26.78 3.15 -27.68
N GLU A 80 26.72 4.26 -28.37
CA GLU A 80 27.86 5.17 -28.45
C GLU A 80 28.18 5.72 -27.06
N PRO A 81 29.47 5.83 -26.68
CA PRO A 81 29.86 6.31 -25.36
C PRO A 81 29.20 7.64 -24.98
N GLY A 82 28.51 7.66 -23.85
CA GLY A 82 27.80 8.84 -23.35
C GLY A 82 26.39 9.05 -23.90
N SER A 83 25.91 8.20 -24.83
CA SER A 83 24.51 8.20 -25.27
C SER A 83 23.59 7.61 -24.20
N TRP A 84 22.29 7.83 -24.35
CA TRP A 84 21.28 7.25 -23.44
C TRP A 84 21.24 5.72 -23.47
N LEU A 85 21.58 5.10 -24.59
CA LEU A 85 21.62 3.64 -24.74
C LEU A 85 22.93 3.02 -24.25
N ASP A 86 24.00 3.83 -24.07
CA ASP A 86 25.28 3.32 -23.59
C ASP A 86 25.16 2.81 -22.16
N GLN A 87 25.34 1.51 -21.97
CA GLN A 87 25.23 0.83 -20.66
C GLN A 87 23.87 0.99 -19.96
N LEU A 88 22.79 1.22 -20.72
CA LEU A 88 21.45 1.12 -20.15
C LEU A 88 21.15 -0.34 -19.82
N ILE A 89 20.76 -0.61 -18.58
CA ILE A 89 20.36 -1.94 -18.11
C ILE A 89 18.84 -2.00 -18.11
N LEU A 90 18.30 -3.04 -18.74
CA LEU A 90 16.89 -3.38 -18.70
C LEU A 90 16.75 -4.72 -17.98
N ASN A 91 15.90 -4.74 -16.95
CA ASN A 91 15.46 -5.97 -16.30
C ASN A 91 13.95 -6.09 -16.48
N PHE A 92 13.49 -7.27 -16.86
CA PHE A 92 12.07 -7.60 -16.93
C PHE A 92 11.82 -8.89 -16.18
N GLU A 93 10.79 -8.86 -15.33
CA GLU A 93 10.38 -10.01 -14.52
C GLU A 93 8.87 -10.16 -14.62
N VAL A 94 8.41 -11.41 -14.62
CA VAL A 94 7.00 -11.76 -14.55
C VAL A 94 6.82 -12.97 -13.65
N SER A 95 5.80 -12.93 -12.81
CA SER A 95 5.35 -14.07 -12.03
C SER A 95 3.87 -14.32 -12.25
N PHE A 96 3.49 -15.59 -12.15
CA PHE A 96 2.12 -16.09 -12.26
C PHE A 96 1.81 -16.95 -11.04
N THR A 97 0.72 -16.66 -10.37
CA THR A 97 0.19 -17.42 -9.24
C THR A 97 -1.22 -17.88 -9.61
N PRO A 98 -1.38 -19.14 -10.03
CA PRO A 98 -2.71 -19.68 -10.28
C PRO A 98 -3.48 -19.85 -8.98
N ASP A 99 -4.78 -19.73 -9.05
CA ASP A 99 -5.71 -19.96 -7.93
C ASP A 99 -5.27 -19.25 -6.64
N ARG A 100 -4.76 -18.03 -6.76
CA ARG A 100 -4.35 -17.23 -5.61
C ARG A 100 -5.53 -16.91 -4.72
N VAL A 101 -5.35 -17.09 -3.40
CA VAL A 101 -6.40 -16.91 -2.42
C VAL A 101 -6.31 -15.52 -1.78
N PHE A 102 -7.38 -14.76 -1.90
CA PHE A 102 -7.50 -13.42 -1.33
C PHE A 102 -8.56 -13.39 -0.22
N THR A 103 -8.41 -12.47 0.71
CA THR A 103 -9.41 -12.22 1.74
C THR A 103 -10.63 -11.55 1.13
N SER A 104 -11.82 -12.04 1.43
CA SER A 104 -13.06 -11.38 1.02
C SER A 104 -13.19 -10.00 1.67
N PRO A 105 -13.57 -8.95 0.92
CA PRO A 105 -13.71 -7.59 1.45
C PRO A 105 -14.83 -7.44 2.48
N ASP A 106 -15.83 -8.30 2.45
CA ASP A 106 -16.92 -8.35 3.44
C ASP A 106 -16.51 -9.05 4.75
N LEU A 107 -15.26 -9.53 4.83
CA LEU A 107 -14.72 -10.30 5.95
C LEU A 107 -15.58 -11.56 6.27
N GLY A 108 -16.29 -12.08 5.28
CA GLY A 108 -16.97 -13.36 5.37
C GLY A 108 -16.00 -14.53 5.54
N GLN A 109 -16.55 -15.73 5.68
CA GLN A 109 -15.74 -16.96 5.78
C GLN A 109 -15.30 -17.50 4.41
N GLU A 110 -15.75 -16.86 3.34
CA GLU A 110 -15.40 -17.23 1.97
C GLU A 110 -14.13 -16.51 1.53
N TYR A 111 -13.37 -17.17 0.67
CA TYR A 111 -12.19 -16.62 0.04
C TYR A 111 -12.52 -16.29 -1.41
N LEU A 112 -11.83 -15.28 -1.94
CA LEU A 112 -11.79 -15.01 -3.37
C LEU A 112 -10.61 -15.77 -3.95
N VAL A 113 -10.78 -16.40 -5.09
CA VAL A 113 -9.74 -17.17 -5.77
C VAL A 113 -9.63 -16.67 -7.20
N GLU A 114 -8.46 -16.11 -7.54
CA GLU A 114 -8.19 -15.53 -8.85
C GLU A 114 -6.76 -15.84 -9.30
N ASP A 115 -6.54 -15.88 -10.59
CA ASP A 115 -5.20 -16.01 -11.17
C ASP A 115 -4.50 -14.66 -11.19
N GLU A 116 -3.34 -14.53 -10.55
CA GLU A 116 -2.62 -13.27 -10.52
C GLU A 116 -1.33 -13.30 -11.36
N TYR A 117 -1.16 -12.28 -12.19
CA TYR A 117 0.10 -11.95 -12.85
C TYR A 117 0.71 -10.70 -12.23
N ILE A 118 2.00 -10.77 -11.94
CA ILE A 118 2.79 -9.63 -11.50
C ILE A 118 3.93 -9.47 -12.51
N SER A 119 4.08 -8.28 -13.08
CA SER A 119 5.21 -7.96 -13.96
C SER A 119 5.92 -6.68 -13.52
N ALA A 120 7.22 -6.64 -13.73
CA ALA A 120 8.04 -5.48 -13.47
C ALA A 120 9.04 -5.25 -14.61
N LEU A 121 9.15 -4.00 -15.02
CA LEU A 121 10.19 -3.54 -15.94
C LEU A 121 11.04 -2.50 -15.23
N VAL A 122 12.35 -2.73 -15.16
CA VAL A 122 13.30 -1.83 -14.53
C VAL A 122 14.33 -1.37 -15.55
N LEU A 123 14.53 -0.06 -15.63
CA LEU A 123 15.58 0.59 -16.43
C LEU A 123 16.56 1.28 -15.49
N GLU A 124 17.81 0.93 -15.59
CA GLU A 124 18.87 1.49 -14.74
C GLU A 124 19.98 2.11 -15.59
N LYS A 125 20.47 3.26 -15.17
CA LYS A 125 21.54 3.94 -15.90
C LYS A 125 22.34 4.89 -15.05
N TYR A 126 23.64 4.94 -15.32
CA TYR A 126 24.52 6.02 -14.94
C TYR A 126 24.71 6.99 -16.11
N GLN A 127 24.22 8.21 -15.99
CA GLN A 127 24.33 9.24 -17.03
C GLN A 127 25.12 10.44 -16.53
N ARG A 128 26.14 10.83 -17.28
CA ARG A 128 26.89 12.05 -17.00
C ARG A 128 26.33 13.20 -17.84
N PHE A 129 25.78 14.21 -17.19
CA PHE A 129 25.27 15.43 -17.85
C PHE A 129 26.29 16.53 -17.97
N SER A 130 27.30 16.52 -17.11
CA SER A 130 28.33 17.57 -17.10
C SER A 130 29.70 16.96 -16.81
N ARG A 131 30.75 17.57 -17.38
CA ARG A 131 32.12 17.15 -17.09
C ARG A 131 32.54 17.45 -15.65
N ASN A 132 31.88 18.41 -15.00
CA ASN A 132 32.21 18.86 -13.65
C ASN A 132 31.49 18.06 -12.56
N PHE A 133 30.50 17.26 -12.92
CA PHE A 133 29.73 16.45 -11.96
C PHE A 133 29.95 14.95 -12.20
N PRO A 134 29.96 14.15 -11.15
CA PRO A 134 29.85 12.70 -11.29
C PRO A 134 28.56 12.32 -12.02
N ALA A 135 28.52 11.10 -12.54
CA ALA A 135 27.33 10.59 -13.19
C ALA A 135 26.14 10.52 -12.21
N THR A 136 24.98 10.89 -12.70
CA THR A 136 23.71 10.68 -12.01
C THR A 136 23.28 9.23 -12.21
N TYR A 137 22.87 8.58 -11.16
CA TYR A 137 22.24 7.26 -11.24
C TYR A 137 20.72 7.41 -11.35
N PHE A 138 20.13 6.69 -12.29
CA PHE A 138 18.71 6.66 -12.57
C PHE A 138 18.20 5.23 -12.41
N VAL A 139 17.05 5.09 -11.77
CA VAL A 139 16.22 3.90 -11.84
C VAL A 139 14.82 4.34 -12.21
N PHE A 140 14.28 3.74 -13.25
CA PHE A 140 12.88 3.82 -13.58
C PHE A 140 12.30 2.42 -13.51
N GLN A 141 11.19 2.25 -12.81
CA GLN A 141 10.50 0.98 -12.69
C GLN A 141 9.02 1.17 -12.99
N TRP A 142 8.48 0.28 -13.80
CA TRP A 142 7.06 0.06 -13.94
C TRP A 142 6.72 -1.30 -13.33
N MET A 143 5.64 -1.34 -12.56
CA MET A 143 5.08 -2.55 -11.96
C MET A 143 3.62 -2.66 -12.31
N HIS A 144 3.17 -3.88 -12.58
CA HIS A 144 1.79 -4.20 -12.91
C HIS A 144 1.34 -5.44 -12.13
N ARG A 145 0.10 -5.40 -11.65
CA ARG A 145 -0.63 -6.55 -11.10
C ARG A 145 -2.01 -6.62 -11.72
N THR A 146 -2.50 -7.83 -11.99
CA THR A 146 -3.79 -8.02 -12.66
C THR A 146 -4.97 -7.92 -11.70
N GLU A 147 -4.85 -8.44 -10.47
CA GLU A 147 -6.01 -8.66 -9.59
C GLU A 147 -5.88 -7.98 -8.23
N SER A 148 -4.76 -7.32 -7.95
CA SER A 148 -4.52 -6.78 -6.62
C SER A 148 -3.82 -5.43 -6.64
N ASP A 149 -3.80 -4.76 -5.49
CA ASP A 149 -3.06 -3.54 -5.25
C ASP A 149 -1.55 -3.78 -5.05
N LEU A 150 -0.79 -2.72 -4.78
CA LEU A 150 0.65 -2.79 -4.50
C LEU A 150 0.99 -3.84 -3.42
N PHE A 151 0.14 -4.03 -2.42
CA PHE A 151 0.38 -4.98 -1.34
C PHE A 151 -0.13 -6.39 -1.61
N GLY A 152 -0.70 -6.64 -2.78
CA GLY A 152 -1.20 -7.96 -3.15
C GLY A 152 -2.47 -8.35 -2.41
N ARG A 153 -3.37 -7.42 -2.17
CA ARG A 153 -4.66 -7.65 -1.56
C ARG A 153 -5.76 -7.44 -2.58
N HIS A 154 -6.54 -8.47 -2.80
CA HIS A 154 -7.76 -8.35 -3.58
C HIS A 154 -8.88 -7.87 -2.66
N LEU A 155 -9.05 -6.60 -2.55
CA LEU A 155 -9.97 -5.97 -1.61
C LEU A 155 -10.85 -4.96 -2.31
N SER A 156 -11.91 -4.53 -1.61
CA SER A 156 -12.63 -3.30 -1.93
C SER A 156 -11.72 -2.08 -1.76
N GLY A 157 -10.49 -2.19 -2.19
CA GLY A 157 -9.53 -1.12 -2.20
C GLY A 157 -8.94 -0.77 -0.84
N MET A 158 -7.97 0.09 -0.88
CA MET A 158 -7.43 0.82 0.26
C MET A 158 -7.94 2.25 0.19
N GLY A 159 -7.87 2.92 1.31
CA GLY A 159 -8.52 4.21 1.43
C GLY A 159 -10.00 3.99 1.75
N GLY A 160 -10.83 4.80 1.54
CA GLY A 160 -12.20 4.81 2.02
C GLY A 160 -12.30 5.48 3.38
N THR A 161 -13.45 5.99 3.65
CA THR A 161 -13.78 6.65 4.91
C THR A 161 -14.70 5.79 5.75
N ALA A 162 -14.98 6.21 6.97
CA ALA A 162 -15.97 5.55 7.81
C ALA A 162 -17.35 5.44 7.14
N ASN A 163 -17.63 6.32 6.19
CA ASN A 163 -18.94 6.44 5.52
C ASN A 163 -18.93 5.84 4.11
N ASN A 164 -17.75 5.65 3.52
CA ASN A 164 -17.61 5.07 2.19
C ASN A 164 -16.64 3.90 2.28
N ALA A 165 -17.15 2.70 2.06
CA ALA A 165 -16.29 1.54 1.90
C ALA A 165 -15.33 1.76 0.72
N PRO A 166 -14.08 1.28 0.82
CA PRO A 166 -13.16 1.35 -0.31
C PRO A 166 -13.74 0.60 -1.52
N LEU A 167 -13.53 1.14 -2.70
CA LEU A 167 -13.87 0.45 -3.95
C LEU A 167 -12.82 -0.63 -4.25
N GLY A 168 -13.24 -1.72 -4.85
CA GLY A 168 -12.34 -2.79 -5.28
C GLY A 168 -11.32 -2.32 -6.32
N VAL A 169 -10.17 -2.97 -6.34
CA VAL A 169 -9.10 -2.71 -7.30
C VAL A 169 -8.91 -3.94 -8.17
N ASP A 170 -9.29 -3.84 -9.43
CA ASP A 170 -9.13 -4.89 -10.44
C ASP A 170 -7.77 -4.79 -11.14
N GLY A 171 -6.72 -4.75 -10.37
CA GLY A 171 -5.37 -4.56 -10.87
C GLY A 171 -4.74 -3.23 -10.47
N TRP A 172 -3.44 -3.14 -10.66
CA TRP A 172 -2.65 -1.99 -10.24
C TRP A 172 -1.46 -1.76 -11.15
N ASP A 173 -1.21 -0.50 -11.46
CA ASP A 173 -0.02 -0.03 -12.15
C ASP A 173 0.68 1.03 -11.31
N GLY A 174 1.99 0.87 -11.13
CA GLY A 174 2.82 1.81 -10.41
C GLY A 174 4.09 2.15 -11.16
N LEU A 175 4.47 3.42 -11.09
CA LEU A 175 5.70 3.95 -11.67
C LEU A 175 6.62 4.44 -10.55
N VAL A 176 7.86 3.99 -10.56
CA VAL A 176 8.89 4.43 -9.62
C VAL A 176 10.00 5.14 -10.38
N LEU A 177 10.40 6.29 -9.92
CA LEU A 177 11.60 6.99 -10.35
C LEU A 177 12.52 7.21 -9.15
N ALA A 178 13.76 6.72 -9.22
CA ALA A 178 14.78 7.05 -8.24
C ALA A 178 15.97 7.72 -8.94
N LEU A 179 16.44 8.80 -8.36
CA LEU A 179 17.58 9.58 -8.84
C LEU A 179 18.59 9.73 -7.71
N GLN A 180 19.87 9.59 -8.03
CA GLN A 180 20.96 9.89 -7.12
C GLN A 180 22.00 10.74 -7.85
N GLN A 181 22.20 11.96 -7.37
CA GLN A 181 23.19 12.90 -7.90
C GLN A 181 24.29 13.15 -6.87
N PRO A 182 25.46 12.52 -7.02
CA PRO A 182 26.63 12.90 -6.26
C PRO A 182 27.15 14.28 -6.73
N PHE A 183 27.67 15.07 -5.80
CA PHE A 183 28.33 16.33 -6.09
C PHE A 183 29.86 16.15 -6.18
N PRO A 184 30.58 17.10 -6.78
CA PRO A 184 32.02 17.08 -6.80
C PRO A 184 32.61 16.94 -5.40
N GLY A 185 33.65 16.10 -5.28
CA GLY A 185 34.26 15.76 -3.98
C GLY A 185 33.49 14.70 -3.17
N LEU A 186 32.31 14.25 -3.63
CA LEU A 186 31.52 13.16 -3.05
C LEU A 186 31.09 13.40 -1.57
N VAL A 187 31.22 14.64 -1.09
CA VAL A 187 30.80 15.03 0.25
C VAL A 187 29.29 15.20 0.34
N TRP A 188 28.68 15.60 -0.75
CA TRP A 188 27.24 15.81 -0.87
C TRP A 188 26.63 14.88 -1.92
N ARG A 189 25.40 14.44 -1.66
CA ARG A 189 24.57 13.71 -2.62
C ARG A 189 23.12 14.13 -2.46
N ALA A 190 22.47 14.48 -3.56
CA ALA A 190 21.03 14.65 -3.60
C ALA A 190 20.37 13.36 -4.11
N ASP A 191 19.33 12.93 -3.44
CA ASP A 191 18.52 11.77 -3.82
C ASP A 191 17.07 12.23 -4.02
N LEU A 192 16.36 11.60 -4.94
CA LEU A 192 14.93 11.79 -5.16
C LEU A 192 14.31 10.42 -5.40
N SER A 193 13.26 10.10 -4.67
CA SER A 193 12.42 8.94 -4.90
C SER A 193 11.00 9.41 -5.18
N VAL A 194 10.38 8.87 -6.22
CA VAL A 194 8.99 9.14 -6.59
C VAL A 194 8.32 7.80 -6.84
N LEU A 195 7.18 7.56 -6.23
CA LEU A 195 6.25 6.50 -6.58
C LEU A 195 4.95 7.16 -7.03
N TYR A 196 4.49 6.81 -8.19
CA TYR A 196 3.22 7.25 -8.74
C TYR A 196 2.31 6.04 -8.96
N ASP A 197 1.18 6.04 -8.28
CA ASP A 197 0.07 5.13 -8.54
C ASP A 197 -0.77 5.74 -9.68
N THR A 198 -0.98 5.00 -10.75
CA THR A 198 -1.72 5.51 -11.92
C THR A 198 -3.18 5.86 -11.60
N ARG A 199 -3.66 5.48 -10.44
CA ARG A 199 -4.97 5.84 -9.91
C ARG A 199 -5.00 7.18 -9.16
N GLY A 200 -3.91 7.94 -9.21
CA GLY A 200 -3.83 9.33 -8.75
C GLY A 200 -3.05 9.57 -7.47
N GLY A 201 -2.48 8.52 -6.87
CA GLY A 201 -1.66 8.69 -5.68
C GLY A 201 -0.19 8.94 -6.02
N VAL A 202 0.47 9.81 -5.27
CA VAL A 202 1.91 10.06 -5.40
C VAL A 202 2.61 10.08 -4.05
N PHE A 203 3.80 9.52 -4.04
CA PHE A 203 4.77 9.65 -2.96
C PHE A 203 6.03 10.28 -3.53
N VAL A 204 6.53 11.35 -2.90
CA VAL A 204 7.76 12.03 -3.31
C VAL A 204 8.65 12.22 -2.11
N GLN A 205 9.90 11.76 -2.20
CA GLN A 205 10.87 11.92 -1.13
C GLN A 205 12.21 12.45 -1.68
N PRO A 206 12.42 13.78 -1.68
CA PRO A 206 13.74 14.38 -1.85
C PRO A 206 14.58 14.18 -0.57
N ALA A 207 15.87 13.92 -0.76
CA ALA A 207 16.82 13.82 0.34
C ALA A 207 18.16 14.46 -0.01
N LEU A 208 18.83 15.01 0.99
CA LEU A 208 20.19 15.52 0.88
C LEU A 208 21.08 14.80 1.90
N LYS A 209 22.13 14.17 1.40
CA LYS A 209 23.12 13.46 2.22
C LYS A 209 24.41 14.25 2.28
N TRP A 210 24.96 14.38 3.47
CA TRP A 210 26.20 15.04 3.75
C TRP A 210 27.16 14.12 4.52
N LYS A 211 28.33 13.93 3.95
CA LYS A 211 29.43 13.14 4.53
C LYS A 211 30.66 14.02 4.75
N PRO A 212 30.69 14.83 5.84
CA PRO A 212 31.80 15.75 6.11
C PRO A 212 33.13 15.02 6.36
N SER A 213 33.08 13.77 6.77
CA SER A 213 34.24 12.90 6.92
C SER A 213 33.85 11.43 6.71
N GLY A 214 34.80 10.52 6.67
CA GLY A 214 34.54 9.09 6.52
C GLY A 214 33.65 8.49 7.61
N ASN A 215 33.58 9.12 8.77
CA ASN A 215 32.87 8.63 9.95
C ASN A 215 31.45 9.16 10.07
N TRP A 216 31.13 10.30 9.51
CA TRP A 216 29.83 10.94 9.63
C TRP A 216 28.98 10.76 8.36
N ASN A 217 27.70 10.42 8.56
CA ASN A 217 26.71 10.44 7.51
C ASN A 217 25.46 11.14 8.05
N ILE A 218 25.12 12.28 7.49
CA ILE A 218 23.97 13.11 7.86
C ILE A 218 23.05 13.16 6.66
N GLU A 219 21.77 12.84 6.87
CA GLU A 219 20.75 12.80 5.85
C GLU A 219 19.54 13.60 6.32
N ALA A 220 19.12 14.56 5.52
CA ALA A 220 17.84 15.25 5.68
C ALA A 220 16.92 14.85 4.53
N PHE A 221 15.66 14.53 4.82
CA PHE A 221 14.67 14.18 3.81
C PHE A 221 13.32 14.76 4.15
N TYR A 222 12.48 14.90 3.16
CA TYR A 222 11.08 15.26 3.31
C TYR A 222 10.23 14.25 2.57
N THR A 223 9.20 13.75 3.22
CA THR A 223 8.22 12.85 2.62
C THR A 223 6.96 13.65 2.32
N TYR A 224 6.57 13.69 1.07
CA TYR A 224 5.32 14.25 0.57
C TYR A 224 4.46 13.13 0.02
N ILE A 225 3.19 13.11 0.41
CA ILE A 225 2.21 12.11 -0.03
C ILE A 225 0.96 12.87 -0.45
N ASP A 226 0.38 12.51 -1.58
CA ASP A 226 -0.84 13.08 -2.11
C ASP A 226 -1.65 11.97 -2.77
N ASP A 227 -2.91 11.90 -2.45
CA ASP A 227 -3.83 10.88 -2.94
C ASP A 227 -4.80 11.37 -4.02
N ASP A 228 -4.79 12.69 -4.32
CA ASP A 228 -5.80 13.36 -5.14
C ASP A 228 -5.23 14.09 -6.37
N ILE A 229 -4.18 13.54 -6.99
CA ILE A 229 -3.63 14.12 -8.24
C ILE A 229 -4.58 13.91 -9.44
N SER A 230 -5.44 12.91 -9.39
CA SER A 230 -6.44 12.64 -10.43
C SER A 230 -7.86 12.61 -9.87
N SER A 231 -8.83 12.80 -10.77
CA SER A 231 -10.27 12.78 -10.41
C SER A 231 -10.78 11.44 -9.88
N ASP A 232 -9.98 10.38 -9.96
CA ASP A 232 -10.34 9.02 -9.49
C ASP A 232 -9.69 8.70 -8.14
N ALA A 233 -9.46 9.69 -7.32
CA ALA A 233 -8.68 9.68 -6.08
C ALA A 233 -9.09 8.64 -5.02
N ASN A 234 -10.25 8.04 -5.10
CA ASN A 234 -10.79 7.23 -4.00
C ASN A 234 -10.30 5.78 -3.96
N VAL A 235 -9.32 5.38 -4.78
CA VAL A 235 -8.99 3.96 -4.97
C VAL A 235 -7.48 3.69 -4.94
N ASN A 236 -6.67 4.63 -4.49
CA ASN A 236 -5.23 4.44 -4.45
C ASN A 236 -4.71 4.26 -3.01
N ILE A 237 -3.54 3.64 -2.91
CA ILE A 237 -2.91 3.31 -1.65
C ILE A 237 -2.48 4.55 -0.83
N MET A 238 -2.19 5.67 -1.50
CA MET A 238 -1.68 6.89 -0.85
C MET A 238 -2.73 7.51 0.07
N GLN A 239 -4.03 7.30 -0.20
CA GLN A 239 -5.12 7.74 0.68
C GLN A 239 -5.00 7.19 2.11
N THR A 240 -4.37 6.03 2.29
CA THR A 240 -4.14 5.46 3.63
C THR A 240 -2.97 6.13 4.35
N PHE A 241 -2.07 6.79 3.62
CA PHE A 241 -0.80 7.31 4.13
C PHE A 241 -0.65 8.83 3.98
N ASP A 242 -1.64 9.57 3.49
CA ASP A 242 -1.59 11.02 3.28
C ASP A 242 -1.21 11.79 4.56
N TRP A 243 -1.63 11.27 5.72
CA TRP A 243 -1.29 11.80 7.04
C TRP A 243 0.19 11.65 7.42
N ALA A 244 0.96 10.84 6.69
CA ALA A 244 2.35 10.47 7.03
C ALA A 244 3.40 11.40 6.38
N GLU A 245 3.03 12.63 6.02
CA GLU A 245 3.99 13.64 5.60
C GLU A 245 4.95 13.97 6.74
N GLU A 246 6.23 13.92 6.46
CA GLU A 246 7.23 14.17 7.50
C GLU A 246 8.52 14.81 6.98
N PHE A 247 9.16 15.58 7.84
CA PHE A 247 10.56 15.96 7.68
C PHE A 247 11.41 15.10 8.61
N GLY A 248 12.40 14.41 8.05
CA GLY A 248 13.32 13.55 8.78
C GLY A 248 14.76 14.04 8.74
N LEU A 249 15.44 13.89 9.87
CA LEU A 249 16.88 14.08 10.00
C LEU A 249 17.51 12.82 10.61
N ARG A 250 18.42 12.21 9.85
CA ARG A 250 19.17 11.03 10.30
C ARG A 250 20.64 11.38 10.43
N VAL A 251 21.22 11.08 11.57
CA VAL A 251 22.65 11.27 11.85
C VAL A 251 23.25 9.92 12.23
N ALA A 252 24.26 9.48 11.49
CA ALA A 252 25.01 8.25 11.79
C ALA A 252 26.50 8.55 11.95
N TYR A 253 27.10 7.94 12.94
CA TYR A 253 28.54 7.96 13.19
C TYR A 253 29.08 6.54 13.22
N GLN A 254 30.13 6.30 12.43
CA GLN A 254 30.84 5.03 12.38
C GLN A 254 32.22 5.19 13.03
N PHE A 255 32.48 4.44 14.07
CA PHE A 255 33.76 4.45 14.82
C PHE A 255 34.59 3.19 14.54
#